data_1921e1128d1686a2e5fd982e4755cb34
#
_entry.id   1921e1128d1686a2e5fd982e4755cb34
#
_cell.length_a   1.000
_cell.length_b   1.000
_cell.length_c   1.000
_cell.angle_alpha   90.00
_cell.angle_beta   90.00
_cell.angle_gamma   90.00
#
_symmetry.space_group_name_H-M   'P 1'
#
loop_
_entity.id
_entity.type
_entity.pdbx_description
1 polymer ?
#
loop_
_entity_poly.entity_id
_entity_poly.type
_entity_poly.pdbx_seq_one_letter_code
_entity_poly.pdbx_strand_id
1 'polypeptide(L)'
;MLTQFSRTELLLGKEAMNKLEDARVAVFGIGGVGGYVCEALARSGVGKLDLIDNDKVCMSNLNRQIIATRKTVGQYKTEVMKDRILDINPEAKVNIHNCFFLPDNADEFPFEEYDYVVDAVDTVTAKIALVMKCKELDIPIISSMGAGNKLDASAFRVTDIYKTKVCPLAKVMRRELKKRGVKKLKVVYSEEEPIRPLEDTSDNCNVEETCQENLEYKAAKRRSTPGCVAFVPSVAGLIIAGEVIKDLAKCE
;
A
#
# COMPACT_ATOMS: atom_id res chain seq x y z
N MET A 1 -1.05 -22.78 24.61
CA MET A 1 -1.98 -23.19 23.53
C MET A 1 -1.38 -22.75 22.20
N LEU A 2 -1.52 -23.55 21.12
CA LEU A 2 -1.08 -23.10 19.80
C LEU A 2 -2.08 -22.07 19.25
N THR A 3 -1.57 -20.94 18.75
CA THR A 3 -2.35 -19.88 18.09
C THR A 3 -1.96 -19.81 16.61
N GLN A 4 -2.71 -19.06 15.80
CA GLN A 4 -2.34 -18.78 14.41
C GLN A 4 -0.96 -18.11 14.28
N PHE A 5 -0.45 -17.49 15.34
CA PHE A 5 0.82 -16.77 15.35
C PHE A 5 1.99 -17.56 15.92
N SER A 6 1.77 -18.79 16.43
CA SER A 6 2.80 -19.59 17.11
C SER A 6 4.08 -19.78 16.27
N ARG A 7 3.96 -19.92 14.95
CA ARG A 7 5.13 -20.04 14.06
C ARG A 7 5.87 -18.72 13.85
N THR A 8 5.18 -17.61 13.89
CA THR A 8 5.77 -16.27 13.86
C THR A 8 6.51 -15.99 15.15
N GLU A 9 5.91 -16.35 16.28
CA GLU A 9 6.51 -16.23 17.61
C GLU A 9 7.83 -17.01 17.76
N LEU A 10 7.95 -18.19 17.12
CA LEU A 10 9.23 -18.94 17.10
C LEU A 10 10.38 -18.18 16.46
N LEU A 11 10.10 -17.25 15.54
CA LEU A 11 11.12 -16.46 14.86
C LEU A 11 11.35 -15.11 15.52
N LEU A 12 10.28 -14.43 15.94
CA LEU A 12 10.34 -13.07 16.45
C LEU A 12 10.44 -12.99 17.97
N GLY A 13 9.97 -14.03 18.67
CA GLY A 13 9.88 -14.08 20.12
C GLY A 13 8.63 -13.37 20.66
N LYS A 14 8.27 -13.68 21.90
CA LYS A 14 7.04 -13.21 22.54
C LYS A 14 6.99 -11.69 22.71
N GLU A 15 8.11 -11.06 23.03
CA GLU A 15 8.17 -9.59 23.20
C GLU A 15 7.82 -8.87 21.90
N ALA A 16 8.35 -9.33 20.78
CA ALA A 16 8.05 -8.77 19.47
C ALA A 16 6.58 -8.99 19.08
N MET A 17 6.01 -10.17 19.41
CA MET A 17 4.59 -10.44 19.16
C MET A 17 3.69 -9.50 19.96
N ASN A 18 4.00 -9.20 21.22
CA ASN A 18 3.25 -8.24 22.02
C ASN A 18 3.32 -6.83 21.41
N LYS A 19 4.50 -6.40 20.91
CA LYS A 19 4.64 -5.10 20.22
C LYS A 19 3.78 -5.04 18.94
N LEU A 20 3.71 -6.12 18.19
CA LEU A 20 2.87 -6.18 16.97
C LEU A 20 1.38 -6.14 17.31
N GLU A 21 0.95 -6.84 18.37
CA GLU A 21 -0.43 -6.84 18.85
C GLU A 21 -0.88 -5.44 19.31
N ASP A 22 0.00 -4.68 19.95
CA ASP A 22 -0.28 -3.31 20.39
C ASP A 22 -0.21 -2.28 19.25
N ALA A 23 0.55 -2.57 18.19
CA ALA A 23 0.83 -1.64 17.12
C ALA A 23 -0.40 -1.27 16.28
N ARG A 24 -0.47 0.02 15.88
CA ARG A 24 -1.46 0.58 14.97
C ARG A 24 -0.81 1.01 13.66
N VAL A 25 -1.15 0.33 12.58
CA VAL A 25 -0.59 0.58 11.24
C VAL A 25 -1.66 1.14 10.32
N ALA A 26 -1.40 2.30 9.72
CA ALA A 26 -2.25 2.86 8.68
C ALA A 26 -1.76 2.48 7.29
N VAL A 27 -2.65 1.93 6.45
CA VAL A 27 -2.36 1.55 5.07
C VAL A 27 -3.18 2.40 4.12
N PHE A 28 -2.51 3.28 3.41
CA PHE A 28 -3.10 4.16 2.42
C PHE A 28 -2.99 3.52 1.03
N GLY A 29 -4.15 3.20 0.44
CA GLY A 29 -4.30 2.48 -0.82
C GLY A 29 -4.40 0.95 -0.64
N ILE A 30 -5.59 0.38 -0.85
CA ILE A 30 -5.89 -1.07 -0.72
C ILE A 30 -5.98 -1.72 -2.10
N GLY A 31 -4.98 -1.44 -2.92
CA GLY A 31 -4.86 -1.99 -4.27
C GLY A 31 -4.01 -3.26 -4.35
N GLY A 32 -3.33 -3.45 -5.50
CA GLY A 32 -2.48 -4.61 -5.75
C GLY A 32 -1.26 -4.74 -4.83
N VAL A 33 -0.79 -3.63 -4.25
CA VAL A 33 0.30 -3.62 -3.25
C VAL A 33 -0.29 -3.62 -1.85
N GLY A 34 -1.11 -2.61 -1.50
CA GLY A 34 -1.60 -2.44 -0.14
C GLY A 34 -2.49 -3.58 0.35
N GLY A 35 -3.25 -4.24 -0.52
CA GLY A 35 -4.01 -5.44 -0.14
C GLY A 35 -3.11 -6.57 0.39
N TYR A 36 -1.96 -6.81 -0.23
CA TYR A 36 -0.98 -7.80 0.25
C TYR A 36 -0.20 -7.32 1.47
N VAL A 37 -0.03 -6.00 1.65
CA VAL A 37 0.47 -5.45 2.92
C VAL A 37 -0.48 -5.80 4.05
N CYS A 38 -1.76 -5.49 3.92
CA CYS A 38 -2.77 -5.76 4.95
C CYS A 38 -2.85 -7.27 5.28
N GLU A 39 -2.84 -8.12 4.25
CA GLU A 39 -2.82 -9.58 4.40
C GLU A 39 -1.66 -10.05 5.29
N ALA A 40 -0.45 -9.59 4.97
CA ALA A 40 0.75 -10.01 5.69
C ALA A 40 0.81 -9.44 7.11
N LEU A 41 0.39 -8.19 7.32
CA LEU A 41 0.31 -7.58 8.65
C LEU A 41 -0.67 -8.33 9.56
N ALA A 42 -1.87 -8.65 9.05
CA ALA A 42 -2.88 -9.41 9.79
C ALA A 42 -2.37 -10.81 10.18
N ARG A 43 -1.70 -11.51 9.23
CA ARG A 43 -1.11 -12.85 9.47
C ARG A 43 0.10 -12.83 10.41
N SER A 44 0.70 -11.67 10.61
CA SER A 44 1.84 -11.50 11.53
C SER A 44 1.44 -11.00 12.91
N GLY A 45 0.16 -10.76 13.17
CA GLY A 45 -0.35 -10.40 14.48
C GLY A 45 -0.38 -8.91 14.78
N VAL A 46 -0.32 -8.03 13.75
CA VAL A 46 -0.58 -6.60 13.95
C VAL A 46 -2.00 -6.40 14.44
N GLY A 47 -2.15 -5.77 15.61
CA GLY A 47 -3.43 -5.73 16.33
C GLY A 47 -4.36 -4.61 15.89
N LYS A 48 -3.86 -3.52 15.29
CA LYS A 48 -4.71 -2.41 14.86
C LYS A 48 -4.33 -1.96 13.46
N LEU A 49 -5.33 -1.87 12.58
CA LEU A 49 -5.17 -1.51 11.18
C LEU A 49 -6.16 -0.42 10.79
N ASP A 50 -5.65 0.65 10.20
CA ASP A 50 -6.48 1.66 9.54
C ASP A 50 -6.34 1.51 8.02
N LEU A 51 -7.44 1.30 7.33
CA LEU A 51 -7.51 1.05 5.90
C LEU A 51 -8.10 2.25 5.19
N ILE A 52 -7.33 2.87 4.32
CA ILE A 52 -7.72 4.09 3.61
C ILE A 52 -7.73 3.85 2.10
N ASP A 53 -8.90 3.84 1.49
CA ASP A 53 -9.11 3.72 0.04
C ASP A 53 -10.54 4.17 -0.30
N ASN A 54 -10.74 4.89 -1.39
CA ASN A 54 -12.08 5.34 -1.80
C ASN A 54 -12.73 4.44 -2.84
N ASP A 55 -11.98 3.50 -3.41
CA ASP A 55 -12.43 2.71 -4.54
C ASP A 55 -13.30 1.52 -4.11
N LYS A 56 -14.12 1.11 -5.08
CA LYS A 56 -14.78 -0.19 -5.06
C LYS A 56 -13.98 -1.20 -5.87
N VAL A 57 -14.19 -2.46 -5.57
CA VAL A 57 -13.61 -3.58 -6.34
C VAL A 57 -14.22 -3.59 -7.74
N CYS A 58 -13.37 -3.59 -8.76
CA CYS A 58 -13.75 -3.65 -10.18
C CYS A 58 -13.30 -4.97 -10.82
N MET A 59 -13.93 -5.36 -11.93
CA MET A 59 -13.55 -6.55 -12.68
C MET A 59 -12.07 -6.54 -13.10
N SER A 60 -11.54 -5.39 -13.51
CA SER A 60 -10.14 -5.21 -13.90
C SER A 60 -9.15 -5.37 -12.75
N ASN A 61 -9.62 -5.46 -11.50
CA ASN A 61 -8.78 -5.69 -10.33
C ASN A 61 -8.51 -7.17 -10.05
N LEU A 62 -9.34 -8.08 -10.59
CA LEU A 62 -9.29 -9.51 -10.31
C LEU A 62 -7.94 -10.15 -10.64
N ASN A 63 -7.23 -9.59 -11.59
CA ASN A 63 -5.94 -10.13 -12.03
C ASN A 63 -4.80 -9.97 -11.01
N ARG A 64 -4.95 -9.05 -10.00
CA ARG A 64 -3.82 -8.70 -9.13
C ARG A 64 -4.16 -8.27 -7.70
N GLN A 65 -5.40 -7.94 -7.38
CA GLN A 65 -5.79 -7.50 -6.03
C GLN A 65 -6.36 -8.69 -5.25
N ILE A 66 -5.80 -8.97 -4.07
CA ILE A 66 -6.16 -10.15 -3.27
C ILE A 66 -7.62 -10.15 -2.82
N ILE A 67 -8.20 -8.97 -2.62
CA ILE A 67 -9.60 -8.77 -2.22
C ILE A 67 -10.58 -8.89 -3.39
N ALA A 68 -10.07 -8.81 -4.63
CA ALA A 68 -10.90 -8.78 -5.81
C ALA A 68 -11.26 -10.20 -6.27
N THR A 69 -12.52 -10.53 -6.13
CA THR A 69 -13.16 -11.77 -6.61
C THR A 69 -14.47 -11.41 -7.29
N ARG A 70 -15.03 -12.33 -8.06
CA ARG A 70 -16.36 -12.11 -8.68
C ARG A 70 -17.45 -11.79 -7.64
N LYS A 71 -17.30 -12.28 -6.40
CA LYS A 71 -18.27 -12.04 -5.32
C LYS A 71 -18.13 -10.65 -4.68
N THR A 72 -16.98 -10.04 -4.78
CA THR A 72 -16.67 -8.77 -4.12
C THR A 72 -16.73 -7.56 -5.05
N VAL A 73 -16.94 -7.77 -6.36
CA VAL A 73 -17.11 -6.67 -7.33
C VAL A 73 -18.25 -5.74 -6.90
N GLY A 74 -17.99 -4.43 -6.89
CA GLY A 74 -18.93 -3.38 -6.49
C GLY A 74 -18.90 -3.01 -5.00
N GLN A 75 -18.26 -3.81 -4.13
CA GLN A 75 -18.07 -3.51 -2.71
C GLN A 75 -16.86 -2.58 -2.50
N TYR A 76 -16.85 -1.79 -1.42
CA TYR A 76 -15.69 -0.99 -1.07
C TYR A 76 -14.48 -1.86 -0.74
N LYS A 77 -13.31 -1.50 -1.25
CA LYS A 77 -12.07 -2.27 -1.02
C LYS A 77 -11.71 -2.39 0.45
N THR A 78 -11.93 -1.33 1.21
CA THR A 78 -11.68 -1.28 2.66
C THR A 78 -12.58 -2.22 3.43
N GLU A 79 -13.87 -2.30 3.07
CA GLU A 79 -14.84 -3.22 3.70
C GLU A 79 -14.45 -4.67 3.46
N VAL A 80 -14.19 -5.03 2.18
CA VAL A 80 -13.76 -6.39 1.81
C VAL A 80 -12.45 -6.78 2.50
N MET A 81 -11.51 -5.84 2.62
CA MET A 81 -10.25 -6.09 3.30
C MET A 81 -10.42 -6.22 4.82
N LYS A 82 -11.32 -5.44 5.43
CA LYS A 82 -11.67 -5.57 6.85
C LYS A 82 -12.23 -6.96 7.16
N ASP A 83 -13.21 -7.42 6.38
CA ASP A 83 -13.81 -8.74 6.57
C ASP A 83 -12.75 -9.82 6.46
N ARG A 84 -11.86 -9.71 5.49
CA ARG A 84 -10.75 -10.64 5.30
C ARG A 84 -9.75 -10.63 6.46
N ILE A 85 -9.42 -9.46 7.01
CA ILE A 85 -8.53 -9.33 8.17
C ILE A 85 -9.16 -10.00 9.39
N LEU A 86 -10.45 -9.75 9.64
CA LEU A 86 -11.17 -10.32 10.78
C LEU A 86 -11.37 -11.84 10.68
N ASP A 87 -11.43 -12.38 9.46
CA ASP A 87 -11.43 -13.84 9.24
C ASP A 87 -10.05 -14.48 9.54
N ILE A 88 -8.96 -13.73 9.36
CA ILE A 88 -7.58 -14.15 9.68
C ILE A 88 -7.26 -13.94 11.16
N ASN A 89 -7.58 -12.75 11.67
CA ASN A 89 -7.30 -12.33 13.04
C ASN A 89 -8.56 -11.67 13.65
N PRO A 90 -9.44 -12.45 14.28
CA PRO A 90 -10.70 -11.93 14.86
C PRO A 90 -10.51 -10.86 15.95
N GLU A 91 -9.35 -10.85 16.60
CA GLU A 91 -9.04 -9.90 17.67
C GLU A 91 -8.52 -8.54 17.13
N ALA A 92 -8.23 -8.46 15.83
CA ALA A 92 -7.72 -7.23 15.24
C ALA A 92 -8.78 -6.11 15.28
N LYS A 93 -8.33 -4.89 15.57
CA LYS A 93 -9.16 -3.69 15.48
C LYS A 93 -8.96 -3.06 14.10
N VAL A 94 -9.99 -3.05 13.27
CA VAL A 94 -9.90 -2.55 11.89
C VAL A 94 -10.81 -1.35 11.71
N ASN A 95 -10.21 -0.18 11.50
CA ASN A 95 -10.90 1.04 11.09
C ASN A 95 -10.86 1.18 9.57
N ILE A 96 -11.93 1.68 8.98
CA ILE A 96 -12.03 1.90 7.53
C ILE A 96 -12.35 3.35 7.23
N HIS A 97 -11.71 3.87 6.18
CA HIS A 97 -11.94 5.22 5.68
C HIS A 97 -12.17 5.13 4.16
N ASN A 98 -13.45 5.23 3.75
CA ASN A 98 -13.88 5.15 2.36
C ASN A 98 -13.72 6.54 1.69
N CYS A 99 -12.51 7.07 1.67
CA CYS A 99 -12.23 8.38 1.14
C CYS A 99 -10.85 8.44 0.47
N PHE A 100 -10.66 9.43 -0.39
CA PHE A 100 -9.34 9.80 -0.87
C PHE A 100 -8.55 10.49 0.25
N PHE A 101 -7.27 10.14 0.35
CA PHE A 101 -6.34 10.95 1.11
C PHE A 101 -5.81 12.08 0.22
N LEU A 102 -6.03 13.31 0.66
CA LEU A 102 -5.58 14.54 0.03
C LEU A 102 -4.91 15.44 1.09
N PRO A 103 -4.08 16.43 0.69
CA PRO A 103 -3.52 17.39 1.64
C PRO A 103 -4.59 18.09 2.50
N ASP A 104 -5.75 18.38 1.91
CA ASP A 104 -6.81 19.18 2.54
C ASP A 104 -7.60 18.40 3.61
N ASN A 105 -7.56 17.06 3.61
CA ASN A 105 -8.23 16.25 4.63
C ASN A 105 -7.24 15.49 5.52
N ALA A 106 -5.96 15.83 5.47
CA ALA A 106 -4.95 15.13 6.25
C ALA A 106 -5.20 15.20 7.78
N ASP A 107 -5.80 16.27 8.26
CA ASP A 107 -6.08 16.47 9.69
C ASP A 107 -7.34 15.70 10.18
N GLU A 108 -8.09 15.06 9.27
CA GLU A 108 -9.19 14.16 9.62
C GLU A 108 -8.71 12.77 10.09
N PHE A 109 -7.44 12.46 9.87
CA PHE A 109 -6.85 11.18 10.24
C PHE A 109 -6.07 11.29 11.56
N PRO A 110 -6.18 10.30 12.46
CA PRO A 110 -5.50 10.30 13.74
C PRO A 110 -4.01 9.93 13.60
N PHE A 111 -3.24 10.72 12.85
CA PHE A 111 -1.83 10.41 12.58
C PHE A 111 -1.01 10.20 13.85
N GLU A 112 -1.26 10.96 14.90
CA GLU A 112 -0.55 10.86 16.19
C GLU A 112 -0.73 9.50 16.89
N GLU A 113 -1.73 8.73 16.48
CA GLU A 113 -1.99 7.40 17.03
C GLU A 113 -1.38 6.27 16.19
N TYR A 114 -0.74 6.58 15.06
CA TYR A 114 -0.14 5.58 14.18
C TYR A 114 1.31 5.30 14.57
N ASP A 115 1.62 4.04 14.83
CA ASP A 115 2.99 3.57 15.04
C ASP A 115 3.76 3.43 13.73
N TYR A 116 3.04 3.24 12.61
CA TYR A 116 3.61 3.12 11.29
C TYR A 116 2.62 3.48 10.19
N VAL A 117 3.13 4.12 9.11
CA VAL A 117 2.34 4.44 7.92
C VAL A 117 2.89 3.71 6.71
N VAL A 118 1.99 3.08 5.95
CA VAL A 118 2.30 2.49 4.64
C VAL A 118 1.65 3.31 3.54
N ASP A 119 2.47 3.84 2.66
CA ASP A 119 2.05 4.54 1.47
C ASP A 119 2.05 3.61 0.25
N ALA A 120 0.87 3.11 -0.12
CA ALA A 120 0.62 2.29 -1.30
C ALA A 120 -0.34 2.98 -2.30
N VAL A 121 -0.53 4.31 -2.18
CA VAL A 121 -1.32 5.08 -3.14
C VAL A 121 -0.57 5.28 -4.47
N ASP A 122 -1.28 5.55 -5.55
CA ASP A 122 -0.70 5.76 -6.88
C ASP A 122 -0.51 7.24 -7.25
N THR A 123 -1.10 8.15 -6.48
CA THR A 123 -1.12 9.58 -6.75
C THR A 123 0.08 10.28 -6.11
N VAL A 124 0.89 10.97 -6.91
CA VAL A 124 2.11 11.67 -6.44
C VAL A 124 1.79 12.73 -5.38
N THR A 125 0.70 13.47 -5.54
CA THR A 125 0.29 14.51 -4.57
C THR A 125 0.00 13.90 -3.21
N ALA A 126 -0.78 12.83 -3.16
CA ALA A 126 -1.08 12.12 -1.91
C ALA A 126 0.18 11.51 -1.28
N LYS A 127 1.07 10.89 -2.06
CA LYS A 127 2.36 10.38 -1.57
C LYS A 127 3.21 11.46 -0.89
N ILE A 128 3.30 12.63 -1.52
CA ILE A 128 4.06 13.75 -0.96
C ILE A 128 3.42 14.23 0.35
N ALA A 129 2.10 14.38 0.38
CA ALA A 129 1.38 14.80 1.58
C ALA A 129 1.57 13.83 2.74
N LEU A 130 1.45 12.50 2.50
CA LEU A 130 1.72 11.46 3.49
C LEU A 130 3.14 11.57 4.06
N VAL A 131 4.14 11.66 3.19
CA VAL A 131 5.54 11.78 3.62
C VAL A 131 5.76 13.06 4.44
N MET A 132 5.18 14.18 4.02
CA MET A 132 5.32 15.45 4.75
C MET A 132 4.66 15.40 6.12
N LYS A 133 3.43 14.83 6.22
CA LYS A 133 2.70 14.69 7.48
C LYS A 133 3.43 13.74 8.44
N CYS A 134 3.88 12.59 7.97
CA CYS A 134 4.67 11.66 8.78
C CYS A 134 6.01 12.26 9.25
N LYS A 135 6.66 13.07 8.39
CA LYS A 135 7.88 13.75 8.78
C LYS A 135 7.62 14.83 9.85
N GLU A 136 6.53 15.57 9.75
CA GLU A 136 6.13 16.58 10.72
C GLU A 136 5.93 15.99 12.12
N LEU A 137 5.29 14.81 12.18
CA LEU A 137 4.94 14.10 13.41
C LEU A 137 5.95 13.03 13.83
N ASP A 138 7.08 12.89 13.12
CA ASP A 138 8.12 11.88 13.34
C ASP A 138 7.60 10.43 13.32
N ILE A 139 6.60 10.15 12.47
CA ILE A 139 5.99 8.82 12.32
C ILE A 139 6.79 8.03 11.26
N PRO A 140 7.17 6.77 11.56
CA PRO A 140 7.79 5.90 10.56
C PRO A 140 6.88 5.68 9.35
N ILE A 141 7.44 5.82 8.15
CA ILE A 141 6.71 5.61 6.90
C ILE A 141 7.55 4.81 5.90
N ILE A 142 6.91 3.89 5.19
CA ILE A 142 7.46 3.20 4.02
C ILE A 142 6.57 3.45 2.81
N SER A 143 7.18 3.78 1.67
CA SER A 143 6.44 4.11 0.45
C SER A 143 6.71 3.10 -0.67
N SER A 144 5.65 2.60 -1.29
CA SER A 144 5.73 1.80 -2.51
C SER A 144 6.00 2.70 -3.71
N MET A 145 7.01 2.36 -4.50
CA MET A 145 7.22 2.98 -5.80
C MET A 145 6.44 2.21 -6.89
N GLY A 146 6.66 2.53 -8.16
CA GLY A 146 5.90 1.94 -9.26
C GLY A 146 6.08 0.42 -9.39
N ALA A 147 4.97 -0.32 -9.31
CA ALA A 147 4.90 -1.78 -9.50
C ALA A 147 4.23 -2.20 -10.82
N GLY A 148 3.74 -1.26 -11.63
CA GLY A 148 3.17 -1.54 -12.94
C GLY A 148 4.21 -1.64 -14.05
N ASN A 149 3.82 -2.26 -15.19
CA ASN A 149 4.65 -2.46 -16.38
C ASN A 149 5.93 -3.25 -16.09
N LYS A 150 5.82 -4.33 -15.30
CA LYS A 150 6.93 -5.16 -14.83
C LYS A 150 6.54 -6.62 -14.79
N LEU A 151 7.55 -7.49 -14.97
CA LEU A 151 7.42 -8.95 -14.93
C LEU A 151 8.43 -9.61 -13.98
N ASP A 152 9.46 -8.90 -13.53
CA ASP A 152 10.44 -9.43 -12.59
C ASP A 152 10.14 -8.98 -11.15
N ALA A 153 9.47 -9.86 -10.40
CA ALA A 153 9.20 -9.64 -8.98
C ALA A 153 10.46 -9.73 -8.10
N SER A 154 11.54 -10.35 -8.60
CA SER A 154 12.80 -10.48 -7.85
C SER A 154 13.66 -9.21 -7.89
N ALA A 155 13.34 -8.27 -8.79
CA ALA A 155 14.02 -7.00 -8.93
C ALA A 155 13.66 -5.95 -7.87
N PHE A 156 12.74 -6.24 -6.95
CA PHE A 156 12.40 -5.31 -5.88
C PHE A 156 13.53 -5.17 -4.86
N ARG A 157 13.73 -3.92 -4.41
CA ARG A 157 14.72 -3.55 -3.38
C ARG A 157 14.09 -2.62 -2.35
N VAL A 158 14.53 -2.79 -1.11
CA VAL A 158 14.29 -1.84 -0.02
C VAL A 158 15.46 -0.91 0.08
N THR A 159 15.24 0.39 0.03
CA THR A 159 16.31 1.37 0.10
C THR A 159 15.80 2.76 0.49
N ASP A 160 16.72 3.71 0.63
CA ASP A 160 16.37 5.13 0.70
C ASP A 160 15.99 5.65 -0.68
N ILE A 161 14.98 6.54 -0.74
CA ILE A 161 14.50 7.14 -2.00
C ILE A 161 15.62 7.75 -2.84
N TYR A 162 16.63 8.33 -2.21
CA TYR A 162 17.75 8.98 -2.91
C TYR A 162 18.77 8.00 -3.51
N LYS A 163 18.71 6.73 -3.14
CA LYS A 163 19.52 5.64 -3.71
C LYS A 163 18.80 4.88 -4.83
N THR A 164 17.54 5.21 -5.12
CA THR A 164 16.77 4.56 -6.18
C THR A 164 17.26 4.96 -7.58
N LYS A 165 17.13 4.06 -8.54
CA LYS A 165 17.44 4.27 -9.96
C LYS A 165 16.29 3.74 -10.82
N VAL A 166 16.36 3.93 -12.11
CA VAL A 166 15.46 3.34 -13.12
C VAL A 166 13.99 3.78 -12.98
N CYS A 167 13.37 3.64 -11.80
CA CYS A 167 11.94 3.86 -11.58
C CYS A 167 11.50 5.31 -11.84
N PRO A 168 10.57 5.58 -12.81
CA PRO A 168 10.10 6.93 -13.13
C PRO A 168 9.40 7.62 -11.96
N LEU A 169 8.55 6.88 -11.21
CA LEU A 169 7.86 7.42 -10.04
C LEU A 169 8.86 7.85 -8.96
N ALA A 170 9.85 7.00 -8.66
CA ALA A 170 10.89 7.35 -7.70
C ALA A 170 11.69 8.61 -8.13
N LYS A 171 11.93 8.79 -9.43
CA LYS A 171 12.58 10.01 -9.96
C LYS A 171 11.76 11.26 -9.66
N VAL A 172 10.45 11.21 -9.84
CA VAL A 172 9.54 12.33 -9.51
C VAL A 172 9.55 12.59 -8.01
N MET A 173 9.36 11.54 -7.19
CA MET A 173 9.35 11.64 -5.74
C MET A 173 10.65 12.24 -5.19
N ARG A 174 11.83 11.77 -5.65
CA ARG A 174 13.13 12.36 -5.26
C ARG A 174 13.19 13.85 -5.48
N ARG A 175 12.76 14.30 -6.67
CA ARG A 175 12.80 15.72 -7.03
C ARG A 175 11.89 16.54 -6.11
N GLU A 176 10.67 16.08 -5.91
CA GLU A 176 9.68 16.82 -5.14
C GLU A 176 9.95 16.80 -3.63
N LEU A 177 10.44 15.68 -3.09
CA LEU A 177 10.83 15.57 -1.68
C LEU A 177 12.09 16.37 -1.36
N LYS A 178 13.07 16.42 -2.28
CA LYS A 178 14.27 17.25 -2.12
C LYS A 178 13.92 18.73 -1.98
N LYS A 179 12.99 19.25 -2.79
CA LYS A 179 12.50 20.65 -2.70
C LYS A 179 11.88 20.97 -1.34
N ARG A 180 11.30 19.95 -0.67
CA ARG A 180 10.63 20.07 0.63
C ARG A 180 11.53 19.72 1.81
N GLY A 181 12.83 19.54 1.57
CA GLY A 181 13.81 19.28 2.63
C GLY A 181 13.70 17.91 3.28
N VAL A 182 13.05 16.94 2.64
CA VAL A 182 13.05 15.55 3.11
C VAL A 182 14.41 14.94 2.86
N LYS A 183 15.07 14.46 3.92
CA LYS A 183 16.45 13.94 3.85
C LYS A 183 16.52 12.45 3.55
N LYS A 184 15.50 11.69 3.94
CA LYS A 184 15.41 10.23 3.71
C LYS A 184 13.95 9.78 3.66
N LEU A 185 13.69 8.69 2.94
CA LEU A 185 12.42 7.99 2.92
C LEU A 185 12.71 6.53 2.58
N LYS A 186 12.27 5.59 3.45
CA LYS A 186 12.32 4.15 3.15
C LYS A 186 11.32 3.85 2.05
N VAL A 187 11.79 3.18 0.99
CA VAL A 187 10.94 2.81 -0.15
C VAL A 187 11.18 1.39 -0.60
N VAL A 188 10.13 0.79 -1.17
CA VAL A 188 10.24 -0.42 -1.98
C VAL A 188 10.08 -0.03 -3.44
N TYR A 189 11.07 -0.36 -4.25
CA TYR A 189 11.10 -0.06 -5.68
C TYR A 189 11.72 -1.21 -6.48
N SER A 190 11.38 -1.32 -7.76
CA SER A 190 11.98 -2.31 -8.65
C SER A 190 13.13 -1.69 -9.47
N GLU A 191 14.20 -2.45 -9.65
CA GLU A 191 15.32 -2.11 -10.54
C GLU A 191 15.05 -2.51 -11.99
N GLU A 192 13.94 -3.19 -12.26
CA GLU A 192 13.48 -3.49 -13.63
C GLU A 192 13.03 -2.21 -14.35
N GLU A 193 13.46 -2.03 -15.59
CA GLU A 193 12.93 -0.96 -16.45
C GLU A 193 11.47 -1.24 -16.80
N PRO A 194 10.59 -0.21 -16.75
CA PRO A 194 9.20 -0.41 -17.13
C PRO A 194 9.07 -0.88 -18.59
N ILE A 195 8.38 -1.99 -18.77
CA ILE A 195 8.09 -2.56 -20.09
C ILE A 195 7.08 -1.67 -20.81
N ARG A 196 7.28 -1.39 -22.08
CA ARG A 196 6.28 -0.70 -22.88
C ARG A 196 5.13 -1.66 -23.15
N PRO A 197 3.87 -1.30 -22.85
CA PRO A 197 2.71 -2.12 -23.21
C PRO A 197 2.70 -2.46 -24.69
N LEU A 198 2.32 -3.69 -25.03
CA LEU A 198 2.29 -4.17 -26.42
C LEU A 198 1.23 -3.45 -27.26
N GLU A 199 0.12 -3.09 -26.63
CA GLU A 199 -0.97 -2.31 -27.24
C GLU A 199 -1.37 -1.19 -26.29
N ASP A 200 -1.62 -0.01 -26.84
CA ASP A 200 -2.22 1.09 -26.08
C ASP A 200 -3.74 0.94 -26.15
N THR A 201 -4.29 0.18 -25.20
CA THR A 201 -5.73 -0.06 -25.09
C THR A 201 -6.47 1.11 -24.43
N SER A 202 -5.83 2.26 -24.28
CA SER A 202 -6.43 3.45 -23.66
C SER A 202 -7.73 3.90 -24.34
N ASP A 203 -7.90 3.61 -25.64
CA ASP A 203 -9.12 3.93 -26.39
C ASP A 203 -10.21 2.84 -26.30
N ASN A 204 -9.88 1.62 -25.86
CA ASN A 204 -10.82 0.49 -25.80
C ASN A 204 -11.29 0.14 -24.39
N CYS A 205 -10.74 0.74 -23.36
CA CYS A 205 -11.36 0.70 -22.04
C CYS A 205 -12.52 1.72 -22.02
N ASN A 206 -13.60 1.42 -22.73
CA ASN A 206 -14.92 1.82 -22.27
C ASN A 206 -15.06 1.16 -20.90
N VAL A 207 -14.64 1.90 -19.87
CA VAL A 207 -14.85 1.55 -18.47
C VAL A 207 -16.36 1.45 -18.33
N GLU A 208 -16.86 0.21 -18.39
CA GLU A 208 -18.25 -0.06 -18.14
C GLU A 208 -18.62 0.61 -16.82
N GLU A 209 -19.72 1.28 -16.81
CA GLU A 209 -20.33 2.20 -15.86
C GLU A 209 -20.41 1.76 -14.39
N THR A 210 -19.73 0.69 -14.00
CA THR A 210 -19.76 0.13 -12.63
C THR A 210 -18.67 0.67 -11.70
N CYS A 211 -17.67 1.37 -12.22
CA CYS A 211 -16.72 2.12 -11.38
C CYS A 211 -17.07 3.61 -11.48
N GLN A 212 -17.86 4.13 -10.55
CA GLN A 212 -18.05 5.57 -10.37
C GLN A 212 -16.74 6.19 -9.87
N GLU A 213 -15.76 6.32 -10.77
CA GLU A 213 -14.66 7.25 -10.56
C GLU A 213 -15.23 8.66 -10.70
N ASN A 214 -14.96 9.53 -9.74
CA ASN A 214 -15.32 10.93 -9.79
C ASN A 214 -14.89 11.56 -11.13
N LEU A 215 -15.86 12.01 -11.92
CA LEU A 215 -15.67 12.58 -13.26
C LEU A 215 -14.70 13.78 -13.29
N GLU A 216 -14.57 14.51 -12.17
CA GLU A 216 -13.65 15.65 -12.03
C GLU A 216 -12.18 15.23 -12.01
N TYR A 217 -11.85 14.01 -11.56
CA TYR A 217 -10.49 13.48 -11.53
C TYR A 217 -10.06 12.90 -12.90
N LYS A 218 -11.02 12.48 -13.75
CA LYS A 218 -10.76 11.98 -15.11
C LYS A 218 -10.25 13.05 -16.08
N ALA A 219 -10.63 14.29 -15.90
CA ALA A 219 -10.22 15.40 -16.79
C ALA A 219 -8.72 15.70 -16.72
N ALA A 220 -8.02 15.33 -15.65
CA ALA A 220 -6.60 15.59 -15.46
C ALA A 220 -5.67 14.43 -15.90
N LYS A 221 -6.18 13.26 -16.29
CA LYS A 221 -5.39 12.05 -16.46
C LYS A 221 -5.64 11.33 -17.81
N ARG A 222 -5.15 11.89 -18.91
CA ARG A 222 -4.79 11.12 -20.12
C ARG A 222 -3.43 10.45 -19.89
N ARG A 223 -3.32 9.56 -18.91
CA ARG A 223 -2.16 8.66 -18.75
C ARG A 223 -2.62 7.25 -19.06
N SER A 224 -1.88 6.54 -19.91
CA SER A 224 -2.13 5.14 -20.21
C SER A 224 -2.16 4.34 -18.91
N THR A 225 -3.17 3.48 -18.73
CA THR A 225 -3.26 2.58 -17.59
C THR A 225 -2.08 1.60 -17.64
N PRO A 226 -1.24 1.51 -16.59
CA PRO A 226 -0.10 0.61 -16.64
C PRO A 226 -0.56 -0.85 -16.66
N GLY A 227 0.09 -1.67 -17.49
CA GLY A 227 -0.06 -3.12 -17.43
C GLY A 227 0.35 -3.65 -16.07
N CYS A 228 -0.29 -4.73 -15.61
CA CYS A 228 0.01 -5.32 -14.33
C CYS A 228 -0.28 -6.82 -14.32
N VAL A 229 0.50 -7.58 -13.56
CA VAL A 229 0.35 -9.03 -13.34
C VAL A 229 0.21 -9.31 -11.84
N ALA A 230 -0.30 -10.50 -11.49
CA ALA A 230 -0.60 -10.83 -10.10
C ALA A 230 0.62 -10.83 -9.18
N PHE A 231 1.75 -11.35 -9.65
CA PHE A 231 2.91 -11.67 -8.83
C PHE A 231 3.89 -10.51 -8.60
N VAL A 232 3.77 -9.40 -9.32
CA VAL A 232 4.68 -8.25 -9.14
C VAL A 232 4.22 -7.32 -8.00
N PRO A 233 3.01 -6.74 -8.01
CA PRO A 233 2.58 -5.88 -6.90
C PRO A 233 2.39 -6.65 -5.58
N SER A 234 2.03 -7.94 -5.65
CA SER A 234 1.89 -8.78 -4.46
C SER A 234 3.22 -8.94 -3.71
N VAL A 235 4.31 -9.21 -4.45
CA VAL A 235 5.65 -9.34 -3.86
C VAL A 235 6.10 -8.00 -3.27
N ALA A 236 5.85 -6.88 -3.94
CA ALA A 236 6.12 -5.55 -3.37
C ALA A 236 5.39 -5.35 -2.04
N GLY A 237 4.10 -5.72 -1.98
CA GLY A 237 3.30 -5.64 -0.75
C GLY A 237 3.85 -6.50 0.38
N LEU A 238 4.23 -7.75 0.08
CA LEU A 238 4.82 -8.66 1.08
C LEU A 238 6.17 -8.15 1.60
N ILE A 239 7.02 -7.57 0.74
CA ILE A 239 8.30 -6.96 1.14
C ILE A 239 8.03 -5.76 2.07
N ILE A 240 7.10 -4.88 1.71
CA ILE A 240 6.72 -3.73 2.55
C ILE A 240 6.26 -4.19 3.92
N ALA A 241 5.34 -5.16 3.99
CA ALA A 241 4.86 -5.68 5.26
C ALA A 241 5.98 -6.29 6.10
N GLY A 242 6.89 -7.03 5.48
CA GLY A 242 8.08 -7.59 6.15
C GLY A 242 8.97 -6.50 6.77
N GLU A 243 9.15 -5.37 6.08
CA GLU A 243 9.89 -4.22 6.62
C GLU A 243 9.16 -3.57 7.79
N VAL A 244 7.84 -3.36 7.69
CA VAL A 244 7.02 -2.83 8.78
C VAL A 244 7.10 -3.71 10.02
N ILE A 245 6.94 -5.03 9.85
CA ILE A 245 7.01 -6.00 10.94
C ILE A 245 8.38 -5.96 11.62
N LYS A 246 9.48 -5.96 10.85
CA LYS A 246 10.85 -5.88 11.39
C LYS A 246 11.09 -4.58 12.15
N ASP A 247 10.65 -3.45 11.61
CA ASP A 247 10.80 -2.14 12.27
C ASP A 247 10.01 -2.08 13.59
N LEU A 248 8.75 -2.55 13.61
CA LEU A 248 7.90 -2.57 14.82
C LEU A 248 8.42 -3.57 15.88
N ALA A 249 8.83 -4.74 15.44
CA ALA A 249 9.41 -5.76 16.31
C ALA A 249 10.83 -5.39 16.78
N LYS A 250 11.46 -4.37 16.19
CA LYS A 250 12.89 -4.02 16.40
C LYS A 250 13.82 -5.22 16.18
N CYS A 251 13.54 -6.02 15.15
CA CYS A 251 14.43 -7.08 14.71
C CYS A 251 15.51 -6.45 13.81
N GLU A 252 16.78 -6.72 14.12
CA GLU A 252 17.94 -6.36 13.30
C GLU A 252 18.06 -7.21 12.03
#